data_b82cb28d3d857b3cd3166ad9e925268a
#
_entry.id   b82cb28d3d857b3cd3166ad9e925268a
#
_cell.length_a   1.000
_cell.length_b   1.000
_cell.length_c   1.000
_cell.angle_alpha   90.00
_cell.angle_beta   90.00
_cell.angle_gamma   90.00
#
_symmetry.space_group_name_H-M   'P 1'
#
loop_
_entity.id
_entity.type
_entity.pdbx_description
1 polymer ?
#
loop_
_entity_poly.entity_id
_entity_poly.type
_entity_poly.pdbx_seq_one_letter_code
_entity_poly.pdbx_strand_id
1 'polypeptide(L)'
;MSTHNVFFAAKLGDTHRQRFRQHFLRLNASDLHLRFGSSLNGSAVINYVRGIDCEQDEIYAVTDDAKCILGVAHIVVMEQEAELGLSVLAPARGLGVGNTLFDRAVMRLRNRCVSEVLVRCLHQNAAMMHLAHKHGMEIQHDGTDREARLALPAATSGSHMLEWLQDRQASYIGNLQDGSRLGQSLLSAFPVFGMRPAGKKLVKAGSSR
;
A
#
# COMPACT_ATOMS: atom_id res chain seq x y z
N MET A 1 19.81 -5.07 -15.29
CA MET A 1 18.93 -6.12 -14.77
C MET A 1 18.08 -5.48 -13.68
N SER A 2 16.82 -5.18 -13.99
CA SER A 2 15.90 -4.60 -13.00
C SER A 2 15.54 -5.66 -11.97
N THR A 3 16.00 -5.48 -10.75
CA THR A 3 15.51 -6.27 -9.60
C THR A 3 14.04 -5.85 -9.38
N HIS A 4 13.10 -6.70 -9.78
CA HIS A 4 11.70 -6.50 -9.41
C HIS A 4 11.59 -6.68 -7.90
N ASN A 5 11.48 -5.59 -7.17
CA ASN A 5 11.12 -5.64 -5.76
C ASN A 5 9.67 -6.12 -5.65
N VAL A 6 9.46 -7.26 -5.01
CA VAL A 6 8.12 -7.76 -4.71
C VAL A 6 7.69 -7.15 -3.38
N PHE A 7 6.64 -6.33 -3.43
CA PHE A 7 6.06 -5.71 -2.24
C PHE A 7 4.78 -6.45 -1.84
N PHE A 8 4.49 -6.44 -0.55
CA PHE A 8 3.26 -6.97 0.02
C PHE A 8 2.56 -5.89 0.83
N ALA A 9 1.27 -5.74 0.61
CA ALA A 9 0.45 -4.80 1.36
C ALA A 9 -0.21 -5.52 2.53
N ALA A 10 0.19 -5.15 3.74
CA ALA A 10 -0.39 -5.69 4.97
C ALA A 10 -1.52 -4.79 5.49
N LYS A 11 -2.59 -5.40 6.03
CA LYS A 11 -3.64 -4.66 6.72
C LYS A 11 -3.10 -4.08 8.02
N LEU A 12 -3.40 -2.82 8.28
CA LEU A 12 -3.10 -2.13 9.52
C LEU A 12 -4.38 -1.90 10.33
N GLY A 13 -4.25 -1.93 11.66
CA GLY A 13 -5.31 -1.60 12.59
C GLY A 13 -4.85 -0.53 13.58
N ASP A 14 -5.63 -0.33 14.64
CA ASP A 14 -5.43 0.73 15.63
C ASP A 14 -4.04 0.71 16.30
N THR A 15 -3.50 -0.48 16.57
CA THR A 15 -2.16 -0.64 17.15
C THR A 15 -1.04 -0.05 16.29
N HIS A 16 -1.30 0.18 14.99
CA HIS A 16 -0.34 0.74 14.05
C HIS A 16 -0.50 2.25 13.85
N ARG A 17 -1.46 2.91 14.54
CA ARG A 17 -1.81 4.34 14.37
C ARG A 17 -0.61 5.28 14.44
N GLN A 18 0.34 5.01 15.33
CA GLN A 18 1.56 5.80 15.41
C GLN A 18 2.43 5.67 14.16
N ARG A 19 2.49 4.48 13.55
CA ARG A 19 3.30 4.23 12.34
C ARG A 19 2.73 4.95 11.12
N PHE A 20 1.39 4.94 10.92
CA PHE A 20 0.84 5.74 9.80
C PHE A 20 0.90 7.24 10.08
N ARG A 21 0.80 7.69 11.32
CA ARG A 21 1.08 9.10 11.64
C ARG A 21 2.50 9.50 11.19
N GLN A 22 3.50 8.67 11.50
CA GLN A 22 4.88 8.91 11.07
C GLN A 22 5.01 8.93 9.55
N HIS A 23 4.30 8.04 8.83
CA HIS A 23 4.29 8.04 7.37
C HIS A 23 3.77 9.36 6.81
N PHE A 24 2.61 9.84 7.25
CA PHE A 24 2.05 11.09 6.76
C PHE A 24 2.88 12.32 7.14
N LEU A 25 3.53 12.33 8.30
CA LEU A 25 4.44 13.41 8.70
C LEU A 25 5.75 13.44 7.90
N ARG A 26 6.10 12.36 7.21
CA ARG A 26 7.26 12.27 6.29
C ARG A 26 6.94 12.72 4.87
N LEU A 27 5.66 12.89 4.52
CA LEU A 27 5.27 13.48 3.25
C LEU A 27 5.63 14.96 3.24
N ASN A 28 6.16 15.44 2.13
CA ASN A 28 6.41 16.87 1.96
C ASN A 28 5.10 17.65 1.71
N ALA A 29 5.16 18.98 1.73
CA ALA A 29 3.98 19.83 1.57
C ALA A 29 3.26 19.61 0.22
N SER A 30 4.01 19.38 -0.86
CA SER A 30 3.44 19.07 -2.19
C SER A 30 2.72 17.73 -2.18
N ASP A 31 3.27 16.71 -1.54
CA ASP A 31 2.66 15.38 -1.44
C ASP A 31 1.37 15.41 -0.62
N LEU A 32 1.38 16.16 0.49
CA LEU A 32 0.18 16.37 1.30
C LEU A 32 -0.89 17.10 0.50
N HIS A 33 -0.51 18.14 -0.25
CA HIS A 33 -1.44 18.85 -1.12
C HIS A 33 -2.04 17.93 -2.20
N LEU A 34 -1.23 17.12 -2.88
CA LEU A 34 -1.71 16.16 -3.88
C LEU A 34 -2.62 15.08 -3.29
N ARG A 35 -2.40 14.70 -2.02
CA ARG A 35 -3.18 13.64 -1.35
C ARG A 35 -4.50 14.14 -0.78
N PHE A 36 -4.53 15.37 -0.27
CA PHE A 36 -5.66 15.91 0.49
C PHE A 36 -6.37 17.09 -0.20
N GLY A 37 -5.91 17.52 -1.36
CA GLY A 37 -6.45 18.69 -2.07
C GLY A 37 -6.11 20.03 -1.41
N SER A 38 -5.44 20.01 -0.26
CA SER A 38 -5.12 21.20 0.52
C SER A 38 -3.77 21.08 1.23
N SER A 39 -3.19 22.22 1.56
CA SER A 39 -1.93 22.25 2.32
C SER A 39 -2.21 21.93 3.79
N LEU A 40 -1.82 20.74 4.23
CA LEU A 40 -1.94 20.32 5.62
C LEU A 40 -0.66 20.64 6.39
N ASN A 41 -0.81 21.19 7.59
CA ASN A 41 0.28 21.26 8.57
C ASN A 41 0.33 19.99 9.43
N GLY A 42 1.37 19.86 10.26
CA GLY A 42 1.55 18.68 11.12
C GLY A 42 0.38 18.43 12.06
N SER A 43 -0.26 19.46 12.57
CA SER A 43 -1.45 19.34 13.46
C SER A 43 -2.65 18.77 12.70
N ALA A 44 -2.89 19.21 11.47
CA ALA A 44 -3.95 18.70 10.62
C ALA A 44 -3.72 17.23 10.25
N VAL A 45 -2.47 16.84 9.95
CA VAL A 45 -2.08 15.44 9.74
C VAL A 45 -2.36 14.57 10.96
N ILE A 46 -2.02 15.06 12.17
CA ILE A 46 -2.28 14.34 13.42
C ILE A 46 -3.79 14.17 13.64
N ASN A 47 -4.58 15.21 13.38
CA ASN A 47 -6.04 15.15 13.51
C ASN A 47 -6.66 14.21 12.49
N TYR A 48 -6.20 14.21 11.24
CA TYR A 48 -6.62 13.25 10.22
C TYR A 48 -6.39 11.82 10.69
N VAL A 49 -5.17 11.49 11.13
CA VAL A 49 -4.84 10.13 11.59
C VAL A 49 -5.65 9.73 12.83
N ARG A 50 -5.95 10.70 13.73
CA ARG A 50 -6.80 10.44 14.90
C ARG A 50 -8.24 10.16 14.51
N GLY A 51 -8.75 10.83 13.46
CA GLY A 51 -10.11 10.67 12.96
C GLY A 51 -10.36 9.39 12.14
N ILE A 52 -9.31 8.63 11.76
CA ILE A 52 -9.48 7.36 11.07
C ILE A 52 -10.17 6.35 11.99
N ASP A 53 -11.27 5.76 11.55
CA ASP A 53 -11.95 4.68 12.24
C ASP A 53 -11.42 3.32 11.74
N CYS A 54 -10.49 2.73 12.49
CA CYS A 54 -9.85 1.46 12.10
C CYS A 54 -10.80 0.24 12.15
N GLU A 55 -12.02 0.39 12.65
CA GLU A 55 -13.04 -0.68 12.62
C GLU A 55 -13.86 -0.61 11.32
N GLN A 56 -14.15 0.57 10.82
CA GLN A 56 -14.93 0.80 9.60
C GLN A 56 -14.05 0.97 8.36
N ASP A 57 -12.94 1.72 8.51
CA ASP A 57 -12.02 1.98 7.42
C ASP A 57 -11.05 0.80 7.20
N GLU A 58 -10.66 0.61 5.96
CA GLU A 58 -9.64 -0.37 5.60
C GLU A 58 -8.31 0.36 5.32
N ILE A 59 -7.25 -0.05 6.02
CA ILE A 59 -5.93 0.55 5.86
C ILE A 59 -4.94 -0.54 5.49
N TYR A 60 -4.24 -0.33 4.38
CA TYR A 60 -3.14 -1.19 3.95
C TYR A 60 -1.85 -0.40 3.84
N ALA A 61 -0.74 -1.04 4.16
CA ALA A 61 0.58 -0.44 4.02
C ALA A 61 1.58 -1.41 3.42
N VAL A 62 2.51 -0.86 2.66
CA VAL A 62 3.75 -1.50 2.25
C VAL A 62 4.86 -0.97 3.13
N THR A 63 5.69 -1.86 3.66
CA THR A 63 6.84 -1.50 4.51
C THR A 63 8.15 -1.98 3.91
N ASP A 64 9.25 -1.35 4.31
CA ASP A 64 10.61 -1.85 4.07
C ASP A 64 11.02 -2.91 5.12
N ASP A 65 12.24 -3.42 5.00
CA ASP A 65 12.81 -4.40 5.92
C ASP A 65 12.99 -3.84 7.35
N ALA A 66 13.10 -2.52 7.50
CA ALA A 66 13.15 -1.83 8.78
C ALA A 66 11.75 -1.54 9.36
N LYS A 67 10.69 -2.08 8.75
CA LYS A 67 9.27 -1.84 9.10
C LYS A 67 8.81 -0.39 8.97
N CYS A 68 9.57 0.45 8.27
CA CYS A 68 9.10 1.79 7.93
C CYS A 68 8.05 1.71 6.83
N ILE A 69 6.95 2.43 6.98
CA ILE A 69 5.90 2.48 5.98
C ILE A 69 6.38 3.29 4.78
N LEU A 70 6.42 2.64 3.61
CA LEU A 70 6.76 3.23 2.31
C LEU A 70 5.54 3.84 1.62
N GLY A 71 4.38 3.21 1.78
CA GLY A 71 3.13 3.69 1.22
C GLY A 71 1.93 3.19 2.01
N VAL A 72 0.83 3.94 1.92
CA VAL A 72 -0.44 3.66 2.59
C VAL A 72 -1.59 3.78 1.60
N ALA A 73 -2.51 2.83 1.65
CA ALA A 73 -3.86 2.94 1.11
C ALA A 73 -4.84 3.10 2.27
N HIS A 74 -5.64 4.15 2.25
CA HIS A 74 -6.75 4.35 3.16
C HIS A 74 -8.04 4.28 2.36
N ILE A 75 -8.96 3.44 2.77
CA ILE A 75 -10.20 3.12 2.08
C ILE A 75 -11.35 3.40 3.03
N VAL A 76 -12.26 4.26 2.62
CA VAL A 76 -13.51 4.54 3.31
C VAL A 76 -14.63 3.89 2.51
N VAL A 77 -15.36 2.96 3.14
CA VAL A 77 -16.46 2.25 2.47
C VAL A 77 -17.78 2.93 2.80
N MET A 78 -18.55 3.28 1.77
CA MET A 78 -19.85 3.95 1.84
C MET A 78 -20.87 3.10 1.09
N GLU A 79 -21.60 2.24 1.81
CA GLU A 79 -22.56 1.30 1.20
C GLU A 79 -21.92 0.41 0.12
N GLN A 80 -22.20 0.69 -1.16
CA GLN A 80 -21.68 -0.06 -2.30
C GLN A 80 -20.52 0.63 -3.02
N GLU A 81 -20.11 1.81 -2.57
CA GLU A 81 -18.97 2.55 -3.10
C GLU A 81 -17.86 2.63 -2.06
N ALA A 82 -16.64 2.83 -2.51
CA ALA A 82 -15.52 3.08 -1.61
C ALA A 82 -14.61 4.17 -2.15
N GLU A 83 -14.22 5.12 -1.31
CA GLU A 83 -13.20 6.10 -1.63
C GLU A 83 -11.82 5.60 -1.25
N LEU A 84 -10.90 5.60 -2.21
CA LEU A 84 -9.53 5.16 -2.04
C LEU A 84 -8.57 6.34 -2.08
N GLY A 85 -7.82 6.54 -1.01
CA GLY A 85 -6.72 7.49 -0.97
C GLY A 85 -5.38 6.80 -0.83
N LEU A 86 -4.43 7.12 -1.72
CA LEU A 86 -3.08 6.56 -1.74
C LEU A 86 -2.02 7.59 -1.40
N SER A 87 -0.98 7.17 -0.70
CA SER A 87 0.24 7.95 -0.50
C SER A 87 1.47 7.06 -0.55
N VAL A 88 2.53 7.51 -1.23
CA VAL A 88 3.82 6.80 -1.34
C VAL A 88 4.95 7.79 -1.12
N LEU A 89 5.86 7.46 -0.18
CA LEU A 89 7.04 8.27 0.09
C LEU A 89 7.92 8.41 -1.16
N ALA A 90 8.51 9.57 -1.36
CA ALA A 90 9.31 9.88 -2.54
C ALA A 90 10.38 8.81 -2.90
N PRO A 91 11.15 8.25 -1.94
CA PRO A 91 12.16 7.22 -2.25
C PRO A 91 11.58 5.89 -2.74
N ALA A 92 10.27 5.64 -2.51
CA ALA A 92 9.60 4.40 -2.89
C ALA A 92 8.73 4.53 -4.16
N ARG A 93 8.72 5.71 -4.78
CA ARG A 93 7.99 5.94 -6.04
C ARG A 93 8.68 5.26 -7.21
N GLY A 94 7.89 4.87 -8.21
CA GLY A 94 8.40 4.14 -9.38
C GLY A 94 8.78 2.68 -9.11
N LEU A 95 8.79 2.23 -7.85
CA LEU A 95 9.13 0.85 -7.47
C LEU A 95 7.94 -0.12 -7.49
N GLY A 96 6.73 0.35 -7.77
CA GLY A 96 5.52 -0.49 -7.80
C GLY A 96 4.68 -0.45 -6.52
N VAL A 97 5.10 0.25 -5.46
CA VAL A 97 4.38 0.34 -4.17
C VAL A 97 2.93 0.79 -4.32
N GLY A 98 2.69 1.87 -5.11
CA GLY A 98 1.33 2.37 -5.35
C GLY A 98 0.44 1.35 -6.06
N ASN A 99 0.99 0.62 -7.03
CA ASN A 99 0.27 -0.44 -7.73
C ASN A 99 -0.10 -1.59 -6.78
N THR A 100 0.85 -2.05 -5.96
CA THR A 100 0.60 -3.10 -4.96
C THR A 100 -0.51 -2.72 -3.99
N LEU A 101 -0.52 -1.46 -3.53
CA LEU A 101 -1.56 -0.93 -2.64
C LEU A 101 -2.93 -0.87 -3.34
N PHE A 102 -2.96 -0.42 -4.59
CA PHE A 102 -4.18 -0.34 -5.38
C PHE A 102 -4.77 -1.74 -5.63
N ASP A 103 -3.95 -2.68 -6.12
CA ASP A 103 -4.38 -4.06 -6.37
C ASP A 103 -4.94 -4.71 -5.10
N ARG A 104 -4.29 -4.47 -3.96
CA ARG A 104 -4.76 -4.99 -2.66
C ARG A 104 -6.10 -4.38 -2.23
N ALA A 105 -6.27 -3.07 -2.42
CA ALA A 105 -7.51 -2.36 -2.13
C ALA A 105 -8.66 -2.89 -2.99
N VAL A 106 -8.46 -2.99 -4.30
CA VAL A 106 -9.45 -3.51 -5.26
C VAL A 106 -9.85 -4.94 -4.92
N MET A 107 -8.90 -5.83 -4.62
CA MET A 107 -9.18 -7.21 -4.22
C MET A 107 -10.06 -7.26 -2.97
N ARG A 108 -9.72 -6.48 -1.95
CA ARG A 108 -10.47 -6.41 -0.70
C ARG A 108 -11.89 -5.89 -0.90
N LEU A 109 -12.03 -4.79 -1.64
CA LEU A 109 -13.33 -4.17 -1.89
C LEU A 109 -14.25 -5.07 -2.71
N ARG A 110 -13.71 -5.71 -3.74
CA ARG A 110 -14.42 -6.73 -4.50
C ARG A 110 -14.98 -7.82 -3.59
N ASN A 111 -14.17 -8.35 -2.67
CA ASN A 111 -14.56 -9.43 -1.76
C ASN A 111 -15.52 -8.97 -0.64
N ARG A 112 -15.65 -7.65 -0.44
CA ARG A 112 -16.69 -7.02 0.40
C ARG A 112 -17.95 -6.66 -0.37
N CYS A 113 -18.08 -7.10 -1.61
CA CYS A 113 -19.23 -6.81 -2.48
C CYS A 113 -19.42 -5.31 -2.74
N VAL A 114 -18.35 -4.51 -2.69
CA VAL A 114 -18.35 -3.13 -3.15
C VAL A 114 -18.40 -3.14 -4.66
N SER A 115 -19.26 -2.33 -5.26
CA SER A 115 -19.48 -2.30 -6.70
C SER A 115 -18.56 -1.29 -7.42
N GLU A 116 -18.11 -0.25 -6.73
CA GLU A 116 -17.32 0.81 -7.34
C GLU A 116 -16.24 1.37 -6.41
N VAL A 117 -15.05 1.63 -6.95
CA VAL A 117 -13.97 2.35 -6.30
C VAL A 117 -13.86 3.74 -6.90
N LEU A 118 -13.86 4.73 -6.02
CA LEU A 118 -13.69 6.13 -6.34
C LEU A 118 -12.33 6.63 -5.87
N VAL A 119 -11.63 7.36 -6.72
CA VAL A 119 -10.41 8.09 -6.36
C VAL A 119 -10.59 9.56 -6.72
N ARG A 120 -10.49 10.44 -5.74
CA ARG A 120 -10.44 11.88 -5.97
C ARG A 120 -9.01 12.38 -5.90
N CYS A 121 -8.60 13.15 -6.90
CA CYS A 121 -7.27 13.73 -6.94
C CYS A 121 -7.24 15.05 -7.72
N LEU A 122 -6.26 15.88 -7.42
CA LEU A 122 -6.00 17.08 -8.20
C LEU A 122 -5.54 16.70 -9.62
N HIS A 123 -5.91 17.50 -10.63
CA HIS A 123 -5.54 17.26 -12.03
C HIS A 123 -4.02 17.14 -12.24
N GLN A 124 -3.23 17.83 -11.41
CA GLN A 124 -1.76 17.81 -11.46
C GLN A 124 -1.13 16.57 -10.79
N ASN A 125 -1.93 15.66 -10.21
CA ASN A 125 -1.42 14.42 -9.62
C ASN A 125 -1.14 13.37 -10.72
N ALA A 126 -0.04 13.58 -11.46
CA ALA A 126 0.33 12.71 -12.57
C ALA A 126 0.53 11.24 -12.15
N ALA A 127 1.02 10.99 -10.93
CA ALA A 127 1.24 9.64 -10.41
C ALA A 127 -0.10 8.90 -10.23
N MET A 128 -1.11 9.58 -9.68
CA MET A 128 -2.45 9.00 -9.49
C MET A 128 -3.15 8.82 -10.83
N MET A 129 -3.02 9.78 -11.75
CA MET A 129 -3.56 9.67 -13.11
C MET A 129 -2.95 8.50 -13.88
N HIS A 130 -1.63 8.29 -13.76
CA HIS A 130 -0.97 7.13 -14.37
C HIS A 130 -1.54 5.81 -13.81
N LEU A 131 -1.73 5.74 -12.50
CA LEU A 131 -2.31 4.57 -11.84
C LEU A 131 -3.77 4.33 -12.30
N ALA A 132 -4.59 5.38 -12.36
CA ALA A 132 -5.96 5.31 -12.82
C ALA A 132 -6.04 4.78 -14.27
N HIS A 133 -5.25 5.32 -15.18
CA HIS A 133 -5.18 4.83 -16.57
C HIS A 133 -4.73 3.38 -16.66
N LYS A 134 -3.70 3.00 -15.88
CA LYS A 134 -3.18 1.63 -15.86
C LYS A 134 -4.24 0.60 -15.44
N HIS A 135 -5.13 0.97 -14.54
CA HIS A 135 -6.20 0.11 -14.04
C HIS A 135 -7.53 0.29 -14.78
N GLY A 136 -7.55 1.06 -15.87
CA GLY A 136 -8.73 1.24 -16.71
C GLY A 136 -9.87 1.99 -16.02
N MET A 137 -9.55 2.90 -15.08
CA MET A 137 -10.55 3.73 -14.43
C MET A 137 -11.14 4.75 -15.40
N GLU A 138 -12.43 5.00 -15.30
CA GLU A 138 -13.08 6.11 -15.99
C GLU A 138 -12.77 7.42 -15.27
N ILE A 139 -12.23 8.40 -16.02
CA ILE A 139 -11.80 9.67 -15.43
C ILE A 139 -12.76 10.76 -15.85
N GLN A 140 -13.38 11.39 -14.88
CA GLN A 140 -14.25 12.55 -15.06
C GLN A 140 -13.54 13.82 -14.56
N HIS A 141 -13.86 14.94 -15.21
CA HIS A 141 -13.30 16.24 -14.86
C HIS A 141 -14.35 17.04 -14.07
N ASP A 142 -13.97 17.47 -12.87
CA ASP A 142 -14.78 18.37 -12.05
C ASP A 142 -13.94 19.60 -11.67
N GLY A 143 -13.96 20.60 -12.53
CA GLY A 143 -13.17 21.83 -12.35
C GLY A 143 -11.65 21.55 -12.26
N THR A 144 -11.06 21.85 -11.09
CA THR A 144 -9.64 21.62 -10.79
C THR A 144 -9.35 20.18 -10.35
N ASP A 145 -10.39 19.44 -10.00
CA ASP A 145 -10.28 18.09 -9.47
C ASP A 145 -10.60 17.06 -10.56
N ARG A 146 -10.15 15.86 -10.33
CA ARG A 146 -10.47 14.68 -11.14
C ARG A 146 -11.01 13.60 -10.27
N GLU A 147 -12.07 12.99 -10.73
CA GLU A 147 -12.66 11.81 -10.15
C GLU A 147 -12.42 10.64 -11.09
N ALA A 148 -11.77 9.60 -10.58
CA ALA A 148 -11.55 8.36 -11.31
C ALA A 148 -12.38 7.26 -10.66
N ARG A 149 -13.19 6.55 -11.48
CA ARG A 149 -14.11 5.49 -11.05
C ARG A 149 -13.72 4.15 -11.65
N LEU A 150 -13.80 3.10 -10.87
CA LEU A 150 -13.56 1.73 -11.30
C LEU A 150 -14.72 0.84 -10.83
N ALA A 151 -15.49 0.34 -11.78
CA ALA A 151 -16.49 -0.69 -11.52
C ALA A 151 -15.80 -2.02 -11.16
N LEU A 152 -16.21 -2.63 -10.05
CA LEU A 152 -15.63 -3.88 -9.56
C LEU A 152 -16.48 -5.07 -10.00
N PRO A 153 -15.86 -6.14 -10.53
CA PRO A 153 -16.57 -7.38 -10.79
C PRO A 153 -17.00 -8.06 -9.50
N ALA A 154 -18.05 -8.86 -9.53
CA ALA A 154 -18.51 -9.62 -8.38
C ALA A 154 -17.41 -10.49 -7.77
N ALA A 155 -17.46 -10.68 -6.46
CA ALA A 155 -16.57 -11.58 -5.75
C ALA A 155 -16.70 -13.02 -6.27
N THR A 156 -15.60 -13.76 -6.26
CA THR A 156 -15.56 -15.18 -6.65
C THR A 156 -14.83 -15.97 -5.57
N SER A 157 -15.04 -17.30 -5.54
CA SER A 157 -14.26 -18.15 -4.63
C SER A 157 -12.75 -18.02 -4.87
N GLY A 158 -12.33 -17.80 -6.13
CA GLY A 158 -10.93 -17.55 -6.49
C GLY A 158 -10.42 -16.24 -5.93
N SER A 159 -11.22 -15.15 -5.93
CA SER A 159 -10.79 -13.86 -5.37
C SER A 159 -10.62 -13.93 -3.85
N HIS A 160 -11.50 -14.65 -3.13
CA HIS A 160 -11.34 -14.89 -1.70
C HIS A 160 -10.11 -15.73 -1.36
N MET A 161 -9.82 -16.74 -2.16
CA MET A 161 -8.62 -17.56 -1.98
C MET A 161 -7.34 -16.73 -2.20
N LEU A 162 -7.30 -15.89 -3.24
CA LEU A 162 -6.17 -15.00 -3.52
C LEU A 162 -5.97 -13.99 -2.38
N GLU A 163 -7.04 -13.40 -1.87
CA GLU A 163 -6.96 -12.49 -0.72
C GLU A 163 -6.37 -13.20 0.51
N TRP A 164 -6.86 -14.39 0.83
CA TRP A 164 -6.35 -15.19 1.94
C TRP A 164 -4.85 -15.49 1.79
N LEU A 165 -4.39 -15.83 0.57
CA LEU A 165 -2.98 -16.06 0.28
C LEU A 165 -2.14 -14.80 0.49
N GLN A 166 -2.63 -13.63 0.03
CA GLN A 166 -1.95 -12.35 0.23
C GLN A 166 -1.84 -11.99 1.71
N ASP A 167 -2.91 -12.20 2.51
CA ASP A 167 -2.89 -11.96 3.95
C ASP A 167 -1.89 -12.88 4.66
N ARG A 168 -1.83 -14.15 4.26
CA ARG A 168 -0.84 -15.09 4.77
C ARG A 168 0.59 -14.65 4.44
N GLN A 169 0.87 -14.24 3.21
CA GLN A 169 2.18 -13.77 2.80
C GLN A 169 2.59 -12.50 3.56
N ALA A 170 1.70 -11.53 3.70
CA ALA A 170 1.95 -10.31 4.45
C ALA A 170 2.24 -10.59 5.93
N SER A 171 1.49 -11.51 6.56
CA SER A 171 1.69 -11.93 7.95
C SER A 171 3.01 -12.67 8.14
N TYR A 172 3.40 -13.51 7.19
CA TYR A 172 4.66 -14.25 7.21
C TYR A 172 5.87 -13.32 7.18
N ILE A 173 5.87 -12.35 6.27
CA ILE A 173 6.95 -11.37 6.16
C ILE A 173 7.04 -10.50 7.40
N GLY A 174 5.90 -10.08 7.96
CA GLY A 174 5.83 -9.38 9.23
C GLY A 174 6.48 -10.16 10.39
N ASN A 175 6.18 -11.45 10.51
CA ASN A 175 6.69 -12.32 11.57
C ASN A 175 8.18 -12.67 11.40
N LEU A 176 8.66 -12.85 10.16
CA LEU A 176 10.08 -13.07 9.89
C LEU A 176 10.95 -11.88 10.29
N GLN A 177 10.42 -10.67 10.08
CA GLN A 177 11.08 -9.44 10.52
C GLN A 177 11.07 -9.29 12.06
N ASP A 178 10.18 -9.98 12.79
CA ASP A 178 10.13 -9.98 14.25
C ASP A 178 11.13 -10.94 14.90
N GLY A 179 11.99 -11.63 14.09
CA GLY A 179 13.11 -12.43 14.61
C GLY A 179 12.69 -13.74 15.28
N SER A 180 11.46 -14.18 15.13
CA SER A 180 11.03 -15.47 15.67
C SER A 180 11.63 -16.63 14.87
N ARG A 181 12.46 -17.46 15.51
CA ARG A 181 13.11 -18.66 14.92
C ARG A 181 12.12 -19.66 14.28
N LEU A 182 10.84 -19.57 14.60
CA LEU A 182 9.77 -20.37 14.02
C LEU A 182 9.46 -20.01 12.55
N GLY A 183 9.66 -18.74 12.14
CA GLY A 183 9.42 -18.32 10.76
C GLY A 183 10.40 -18.93 9.75
N GLN A 184 11.65 -19.17 10.13
CA GLN A 184 12.66 -19.73 9.24
C GLN A 184 12.40 -21.20 8.91
N SER A 185 11.83 -21.97 9.82
CA SER A 185 11.53 -23.40 9.63
C SER A 185 10.38 -23.65 8.67
N LEU A 186 9.46 -22.70 8.54
CA LEU A 186 8.28 -22.84 7.67
C LEU A 186 8.54 -22.37 6.22
N LEU A 187 9.53 -21.49 5.99
CA LEU A 187 9.94 -21.11 4.63
C LEU A 187 10.56 -22.26 3.85
N SER A 188 11.18 -23.23 4.53
CA SER A 188 11.74 -24.42 3.89
C SER A 188 10.66 -25.42 3.44
N ALA A 189 9.44 -25.30 3.94
CA ALA A 189 8.33 -26.22 3.64
C ALA A 189 7.48 -25.80 2.42
N PHE A 190 7.62 -24.56 1.96
CA PHE A 190 6.90 -24.06 0.77
C PHE A 190 7.89 -23.60 -0.30
N PRO A 191 8.00 -24.27 -1.44
CA PRO A 191 8.81 -23.79 -2.55
C PRO A 191 8.14 -22.52 -3.12
N VAL A 192 8.62 -21.34 -2.70
CA VAL A 192 8.26 -20.08 -3.33
C VAL A 192 8.90 -20.09 -4.70
N PHE A 193 8.11 -20.22 -5.73
CA PHE A 193 8.54 -20.16 -7.12
C PHE A 193 9.28 -18.83 -7.34
N GLY A 194 10.61 -18.88 -7.42
CA GLY A 194 11.42 -17.80 -8.00
C GLY A 194 12.25 -16.89 -7.09
N MET A 195 12.38 -17.11 -5.77
CA MET A 195 13.25 -16.27 -4.93
C MET A 195 14.59 -16.95 -4.60
N ARG A 196 15.66 -16.52 -5.27
CA ARG A 196 17.04 -16.75 -4.80
C ARG A 196 17.38 -15.69 -3.75
N PRO A 197 17.85 -16.04 -2.55
CA PRO A 197 18.32 -15.06 -1.58
C PRO A 197 19.57 -14.35 -2.13
N ALA A 198 19.60 -13.02 -2.06
CA ALA A 198 20.76 -12.22 -2.42
C ALA A 198 21.90 -12.53 -1.44
N GLY A 199 22.96 -13.17 -1.95
CA GLY A 199 24.15 -13.51 -1.18
C GLY A 199 24.87 -12.26 -0.67
N LYS A 200 25.12 -12.23 0.64
CA LYS A 200 26.05 -11.28 1.27
C LYS A 200 27.43 -11.45 0.64
N LYS A 201 27.93 -10.47 -0.10
CA LYS A 201 29.35 -10.37 -0.44
C LYS A 201 30.14 -10.06 0.83
N LEU A 202 30.87 -11.04 1.33
CA LEU A 202 31.96 -10.80 2.27
C LEU A 202 33.03 -9.96 1.58
N VAL A 203 33.23 -8.74 2.03
CA VAL A 203 34.40 -7.94 1.69
C VAL A 203 35.58 -8.54 2.44
N LYS A 204 36.45 -9.25 1.75
CA LYS A 204 37.78 -9.64 2.26
C LYS A 204 38.64 -8.37 2.36
N ALA A 205 39.00 -7.98 3.57
CA ALA A 205 40.05 -7.01 3.80
C ALA A 205 41.38 -7.68 3.34
N GLY A 206 41.97 -7.13 2.30
CA GLY A 206 43.29 -7.49 1.84
C GLY A 206 44.31 -6.87 2.76
N SER A 207 45.09 -7.70 3.44
CA SER A 207 46.33 -7.36 4.06
C SER A 207 47.38 -7.15 2.97
N SER A 208 48.01 -6.02 2.95
CA SER A 208 49.17 -5.74 2.12
C SER A 208 50.43 -5.60 2.96
N ARG A 209 51.42 -6.22 2.41
CA ARG A 209 52.83 -5.87 2.68
C ARG A 209 53.23 -4.67 1.88
#